data_ba629b751b1e77f0f2ab001caaa3d35d
#
_entry.id   ba629b751b1e77f0f2ab001caaa3d35d
#
_cell.length_a   1.000
_cell.length_b   1.000
_cell.length_c   1.000
_cell.angle_alpha   90.00
_cell.angle_beta   90.00
_cell.angle_gamma   90.00
#
_symmetry.space_group_name_H-M   'P 1'
#
loop_
_entity.id
_entity.type
_entity.pdbx_description
1 polymer ?
#
loop_
_entity_poly.entity_id
_entity_poly.type
_entity_poly.pdbx_seq_one_letter_code
_entity_poly.pdbx_strand_id
1 'polypeptide(L)'
;MSPSQSVTHDNTSVFMTPKHIVAVIDYGSQYTQLIVRRVRELGFLAKLYALEDLHEICEPGAIILSGGPRSTSEPDAPDIDFEWLTSFNVPILGVCYGMQLLNIKTGGTVRSSNKREYGPAALVPEKLEGLYADMSPSSQVWMSHSDTVDHLADNCRVIARNSDGVPVSLQWGEQMFGIQFHPEVTHSHEGRTILKNFLSYARDLAKFDIGDFKRELIEDIRAKVGDKQVVCGVSGGVDSTVLAVLLHEAGVNVRCIFVDNGLLRKDEAKEVQANFERMGVKIETVDASARFLEALAGETAPEKKRRIIGNLFIDVFWDAVGVAEMLAQGTLYPDVIESASNAKSKASVIKTHHNRVERVLKMQEEGKVIEPLAFLFKDEVRELGASMGISHDILWRHPFPGPGLAIRILGDITREKVEILQNVDKIYIDILRETGWYDKIWQAGAILLPVQSVGVMGDERTYERCVALRAVTSTDGMTADWVHIPYEILARLSNEIINKVRGVNRVVYDISSKPPATIEWE
;
A
#
# COMPACT_ATOMS: atom_id res chain seq x y z
N MET A 1 38.12 39.96 -7.76
CA MET A 1 36.71 39.82 -8.10
C MET A 1 36.60 38.67 -9.09
N SER A 2 36.30 37.46 -8.61
CA SER A 2 36.07 36.28 -9.43
C SER A 2 34.59 35.90 -9.28
N PRO A 3 33.86 35.56 -10.34
CA PRO A 3 32.46 35.25 -10.26
C PRO A 3 32.26 33.83 -9.68
N SER A 4 31.36 33.72 -8.75
CA SER A 4 30.85 32.49 -8.19
C SER A 4 30.17 31.64 -9.25
N GLN A 5 30.70 30.45 -9.49
CA GLN A 5 30.02 29.43 -10.29
C GLN A 5 28.86 28.87 -9.44
N SER A 6 27.65 29.12 -9.87
CA SER A 6 26.45 28.43 -9.42
C SER A 6 26.51 26.98 -9.93
N VAL A 7 26.68 26.04 -9.02
CA VAL A 7 26.50 24.61 -9.28
C VAL A 7 25.01 24.38 -9.39
N THR A 8 24.49 24.31 -10.59
CA THR A 8 23.17 23.75 -10.88
C THR A 8 23.28 22.24 -10.70
N HIS A 9 22.66 21.72 -9.67
CA HIS A 9 22.42 20.30 -9.51
C HIS A 9 21.38 19.85 -10.56
N ASP A 10 21.89 19.38 -11.67
CA ASP A 10 21.13 18.67 -12.68
C ASP A 10 20.88 17.23 -12.17
N ASN A 11 19.88 17.06 -11.31
CA ASN A 11 19.36 15.77 -10.91
C ASN A 11 18.24 15.34 -11.89
N THR A 12 18.51 15.40 -13.18
CA THR A 12 17.64 14.81 -14.19
C THR A 12 17.80 13.29 -14.11
N SER A 13 16.88 12.64 -13.40
CA SER A 13 16.56 11.23 -13.62
C SER A 13 16.22 11.09 -15.10
N VAL A 14 17.08 10.40 -15.86
CA VAL A 14 16.83 10.06 -17.27
C VAL A 14 15.77 8.93 -17.28
N PHE A 15 14.57 9.22 -16.78
CA PHE A 15 13.41 8.52 -17.24
C PHE A 15 13.04 9.20 -18.57
N MET A 16 13.20 8.49 -19.68
CA MET A 16 12.41 8.85 -20.86
C MET A 16 10.96 8.78 -20.42
N THR A 17 10.34 9.95 -20.16
CA THR A 17 8.94 10.00 -19.76
C THR A 17 8.15 9.34 -20.89
N PRO A 18 7.45 8.21 -20.65
CA PRO A 18 6.74 7.53 -21.72
C PRO A 18 5.76 8.52 -22.34
N LYS A 19 5.77 8.61 -23.68
CA LYS A 19 4.82 9.43 -24.41
C LYS A 19 3.42 8.89 -24.25
N HIS A 20 2.42 9.78 -24.24
CA HIS A 20 1.01 9.41 -24.21
C HIS A 20 0.54 8.65 -22.95
N ILE A 21 1.14 8.93 -21.81
CA ILE A 21 0.66 8.43 -20.52
C ILE A 21 -0.61 9.15 -20.08
N VAL A 22 -1.33 8.55 -19.14
CA VAL A 22 -2.38 9.27 -18.38
C VAL A 22 -1.72 10.00 -17.22
N ALA A 23 -1.65 11.33 -17.31
CA ALA A 23 -1.12 12.15 -16.23
C ALA A 23 -2.22 12.42 -15.20
N VAL A 24 -2.02 11.99 -13.95
CA VAL A 24 -2.93 12.27 -12.84
C VAL A 24 -2.31 13.35 -11.96
N ILE A 25 -2.97 14.49 -11.83
CA ILE A 25 -2.49 15.63 -11.04
C ILE A 25 -3.12 15.58 -9.65
N ASP A 26 -2.28 15.60 -8.62
CA ASP A 26 -2.69 15.43 -7.23
C ASP A 26 -2.99 16.76 -6.54
N TYR A 27 -4.25 16.93 -6.14
CA TYR A 27 -4.71 18.04 -5.31
C TYR A 27 -4.84 17.65 -3.83
N GLY A 28 -4.29 16.49 -3.43
CA GLY A 28 -4.21 16.03 -2.04
C GLY A 28 -5.40 15.19 -1.57
N SER A 29 -6.18 14.59 -2.48
CA SER A 29 -7.23 13.65 -2.09
C SER A 29 -6.63 12.32 -1.62
N GLN A 30 -7.20 11.77 -0.55
CA GLN A 30 -6.90 10.40 -0.10
C GLN A 30 -7.20 9.32 -1.16
N TYR A 31 -7.97 9.65 -2.20
CA TYR A 31 -8.36 8.71 -3.26
C TYR A 31 -7.54 8.87 -4.55
N THR A 32 -6.66 9.87 -4.64
CA THR A 32 -5.93 10.15 -5.90
C THR A 32 -5.19 8.94 -6.45
N GLN A 33 -4.56 8.16 -5.57
CA GLN A 33 -3.85 6.94 -5.96
C GLN A 33 -4.74 5.89 -6.58
N LEU A 34 -6.00 5.80 -6.11
CA LEU A 34 -6.95 4.86 -6.67
C LEU A 34 -7.28 5.20 -8.12
N ILE A 35 -7.21 6.48 -8.52
CA ILE A 35 -7.35 6.87 -9.93
C ILE A 35 -6.24 6.23 -10.77
N VAL A 36 -4.98 6.39 -10.38
CA VAL A 36 -3.82 5.77 -11.06
C VAL A 36 -4.01 4.26 -11.16
N ARG A 37 -4.36 3.62 -10.04
CA ARG A 37 -4.62 2.19 -9.99
C ARG A 37 -5.71 1.76 -10.97
N ARG A 38 -6.87 2.43 -10.98
CA ARG A 38 -7.97 2.11 -11.89
C ARG A 38 -7.60 2.25 -13.36
N VAL A 39 -6.81 3.27 -13.70
CA VAL A 39 -6.30 3.46 -15.06
C VAL A 39 -5.36 2.31 -15.46
N ARG A 40 -4.46 1.88 -14.56
CA ARG A 40 -3.56 0.74 -14.81
C ARG A 40 -4.32 -0.58 -14.92
N GLU A 41 -5.32 -0.82 -14.07
CA GLU A 41 -6.23 -1.97 -14.18
C GLU A 41 -7.01 -2.01 -15.51
N LEU A 42 -7.18 -0.86 -16.17
CA LEU A 42 -7.73 -0.76 -17.53
C LEU A 42 -6.67 -1.00 -18.63
N GLY A 43 -5.42 -1.28 -18.25
CA GLY A 43 -4.30 -1.60 -19.14
C GLY A 43 -3.58 -0.38 -19.73
N PHE A 44 -3.69 0.81 -19.11
CA PHE A 44 -3.02 2.02 -19.57
C PHE A 44 -2.00 2.52 -18.55
N LEU A 45 -0.86 3.02 -19.04
CA LEU A 45 0.17 3.59 -18.18
C LEU A 45 -0.31 4.92 -17.59
N ALA A 46 -0.34 5.01 -16.27
CA ALA A 46 -0.67 6.23 -15.55
C ALA A 46 0.42 6.58 -14.54
N LYS A 47 0.72 7.87 -14.40
CA LYS A 47 1.66 8.42 -13.43
C LYS A 47 1.00 9.57 -12.66
N LEU A 48 1.30 9.63 -11.35
CA LEU A 48 0.88 10.71 -10.47
C LEU A 48 1.92 11.84 -10.52
N TYR A 49 1.43 13.08 -10.50
CA TYR A 49 2.26 14.28 -10.43
C TYR A 49 1.76 15.19 -9.32
N ALA A 50 2.66 15.60 -8.44
CA ALA A 50 2.40 16.69 -7.51
C ALA A 50 2.38 18.04 -8.26
N LEU A 51 1.81 19.07 -7.66
CA LEU A 51 1.73 20.39 -8.30
C LEU A 51 3.12 21.01 -8.55
N GLU A 52 4.10 20.71 -7.73
CA GLU A 52 5.49 21.12 -7.90
C GLU A 52 6.20 20.42 -9.07
N ASP A 53 5.69 19.24 -9.49
CA ASP A 53 6.32 18.37 -10.49
C ASP A 53 5.62 18.46 -11.87
N LEU A 54 4.72 19.42 -12.08
CA LEU A 54 3.99 19.58 -13.35
C LEU A 54 4.93 19.79 -14.55
N HIS A 55 6.11 20.33 -14.32
CA HIS A 55 7.15 20.54 -15.35
C HIS A 55 7.71 19.22 -15.93
N GLU A 56 7.52 18.10 -15.24
CA GLU A 56 7.88 16.76 -15.71
C GLU A 56 6.87 16.16 -16.70
N ILE A 57 5.66 16.73 -16.82
CA ILE A 57 4.64 16.23 -17.73
C ILE A 57 5.02 16.60 -19.17
N CYS A 58 5.43 15.60 -19.92
CA CYS A 58 5.76 15.71 -21.34
C CYS A 58 4.81 14.85 -22.17
N GLU A 59 4.18 15.44 -23.20
CA GLU A 59 3.32 14.73 -24.17
C GLU A 59 2.31 13.75 -23.52
N PRO A 60 1.44 14.19 -22.58
CA PRO A 60 0.43 13.31 -22.00
C PRO A 60 -0.59 12.88 -23.06
N GLY A 61 -1.15 11.68 -22.94
CA GLY A 61 -2.24 11.22 -23.80
C GLY A 61 -3.63 11.58 -23.24
N ALA A 62 -3.73 11.73 -21.92
CA ALA A 62 -4.90 12.23 -21.19
C ALA A 62 -4.46 12.83 -19.85
N ILE A 63 -5.26 13.74 -19.29
CA ILE A 63 -5.00 14.36 -17.98
C ILE A 63 -6.20 14.15 -17.08
N ILE A 64 -5.96 13.74 -15.83
CA ILE A 64 -6.99 13.64 -14.79
C ILE A 64 -6.59 14.56 -13.63
N LEU A 65 -7.47 15.51 -13.30
CA LEU A 65 -7.34 16.36 -12.12
C LEU A 65 -8.06 15.68 -10.97
N SER A 66 -7.36 15.36 -9.89
CA SER A 66 -7.94 14.62 -8.77
C SER A 66 -8.89 15.44 -7.91
N GLY A 67 -9.49 14.79 -6.92
CA GLY A 67 -10.13 15.47 -5.79
C GLY A 67 -9.12 16.18 -4.89
N GLY A 68 -9.60 16.94 -3.93
CA GLY A 68 -8.78 17.62 -2.93
C GLY A 68 -9.57 17.91 -1.65
N PRO A 69 -8.89 18.07 -0.49
CA PRO A 69 -9.53 18.37 0.78
C PRO A 69 -9.89 19.85 0.96
N ARG A 70 -9.36 20.72 0.09
CA ARG A 70 -9.53 22.17 0.17
C ARG A 70 -10.76 22.65 -0.61
N SER A 71 -11.30 23.81 -0.23
CA SER A 71 -12.29 24.53 -1.03
C SER A 71 -11.58 25.35 -2.11
N THR A 72 -12.13 25.34 -3.32
CA THR A 72 -11.64 26.20 -4.42
C THR A 72 -11.83 27.71 -4.13
N SER A 73 -12.62 28.07 -3.11
CA SER A 73 -12.85 29.44 -2.67
C SER A 73 -11.79 29.95 -1.67
N GLU A 74 -10.90 29.08 -1.16
CA GLU A 74 -9.85 29.48 -0.23
C GLU A 74 -8.74 30.25 -0.95
N PRO A 75 -8.15 31.30 -0.32
CA PRO A 75 -7.16 32.16 -0.99
C PRO A 75 -5.90 31.44 -1.45
N ASP A 76 -5.51 30.35 -0.76
CA ASP A 76 -4.34 29.50 -1.03
C ASP A 76 -4.77 28.11 -1.51
N ALA A 77 -5.95 28.00 -2.14
CA ALA A 77 -6.39 26.76 -2.76
C ALA A 77 -5.42 26.32 -3.86
N PRO A 78 -5.13 25.01 -3.96
CA PRO A 78 -4.31 24.50 -5.05
C PRO A 78 -4.88 24.90 -6.42
N ASP A 79 -4.05 25.46 -7.28
CA ASP A 79 -4.45 25.99 -8.59
C ASP A 79 -3.60 25.40 -9.72
N ILE A 80 -4.01 25.62 -10.95
CA ILE A 80 -3.29 25.23 -12.15
C ILE A 80 -3.40 26.31 -13.22
N ASP A 81 -2.32 26.48 -13.99
CA ASP A 81 -2.35 27.30 -15.18
C ASP A 81 -3.23 26.61 -16.24
N PHE A 82 -4.36 27.24 -16.54
CA PHE A 82 -5.34 26.68 -17.48
C PHE A 82 -4.87 26.72 -18.92
N GLU A 83 -4.07 27.73 -19.33
CA GLU A 83 -3.50 27.81 -20.66
C GLU A 83 -2.48 26.68 -20.86
N TRP A 84 -1.63 26.45 -19.86
CA TRP A 84 -0.72 25.31 -19.86
C TRP A 84 -1.50 23.99 -19.93
N LEU A 85 -2.53 23.79 -19.10
CA LEU A 85 -3.30 22.56 -19.09
C LEU A 85 -3.95 22.25 -20.45
N THR A 86 -4.52 23.26 -21.09
CA THR A 86 -5.22 23.10 -22.38
C THR A 86 -4.29 23.08 -23.58
N SER A 87 -3.05 23.54 -23.42
CA SER A 87 -2.03 23.53 -24.49
C SER A 87 -1.67 22.12 -24.99
N PHE A 88 -1.85 21.08 -24.17
CA PHE A 88 -1.62 19.69 -24.57
C PHE A 88 -2.65 19.17 -25.57
N ASN A 89 -3.83 19.79 -25.66
CA ASN A 89 -4.92 19.39 -26.58
C ASN A 89 -5.28 17.89 -26.47
N VAL A 90 -5.38 17.40 -25.25
CA VAL A 90 -5.72 16.02 -24.87
C VAL A 90 -7.01 15.99 -24.02
N PRO A 91 -7.69 14.84 -23.88
CA PRO A 91 -8.82 14.70 -22.99
C PRO A 91 -8.47 15.04 -21.54
N ILE A 92 -9.34 15.80 -20.87
CA ILE A 92 -9.19 16.22 -19.48
C ILE A 92 -10.41 15.79 -18.68
N LEU A 93 -10.19 15.16 -17.52
CA LEU A 93 -11.24 14.80 -16.55
C LEU A 93 -10.95 15.45 -15.21
N GLY A 94 -11.84 16.29 -14.73
CA GLY A 94 -11.80 16.79 -13.35
C GLY A 94 -12.67 15.92 -12.43
N VAL A 95 -12.10 15.44 -11.32
CA VAL A 95 -12.80 14.65 -10.30
C VAL A 95 -12.97 15.51 -9.06
N CYS A 96 -14.19 15.66 -8.56
CA CYS A 96 -14.54 16.39 -7.34
C CYS A 96 -13.95 17.82 -7.35
N TYR A 97 -12.85 18.07 -6.62
CA TYR A 97 -12.13 19.35 -6.65
C TYR A 97 -11.71 19.73 -8.07
N GLY A 98 -11.19 18.78 -8.85
CA GLY A 98 -10.79 19.02 -10.25
C GLY A 98 -11.94 19.47 -11.15
N MET A 99 -13.16 18.95 -10.96
CA MET A 99 -14.35 19.45 -11.67
C MET A 99 -14.67 20.89 -11.29
N GLN A 100 -14.64 21.20 -10.00
CA GLN A 100 -14.92 22.56 -9.49
C GLN A 100 -13.90 23.57 -10.02
N LEU A 101 -12.61 23.18 -10.04
CA LEU A 101 -11.53 23.98 -10.59
C LEU A 101 -11.74 24.27 -12.09
N LEU A 102 -12.06 23.24 -12.89
CA LEU A 102 -12.38 23.41 -14.32
C LEU A 102 -13.56 24.36 -14.53
N ASN A 103 -14.63 24.25 -13.72
CA ASN A 103 -15.75 25.16 -13.82
C ASN A 103 -15.36 26.62 -13.56
N ILE A 104 -14.50 26.88 -12.55
CA ILE A 104 -14.00 28.23 -12.26
C ILE A 104 -13.12 28.74 -13.41
N LYS A 105 -12.18 27.93 -13.90
CA LYS A 105 -11.25 28.30 -14.97
C LYS A 105 -11.95 28.59 -16.30
N THR A 106 -13.15 28.06 -16.48
CA THR A 106 -13.97 28.30 -17.69
C THR A 106 -15.01 29.43 -17.52
N GLY A 107 -15.03 30.09 -16.35
CA GLY A 107 -15.89 31.25 -16.09
C GLY A 107 -17.14 30.96 -15.25
N GLY A 108 -17.29 29.75 -14.74
CA GLY A 108 -18.35 29.45 -13.77
C GLY A 108 -17.97 29.81 -12.32
N THR A 109 -18.84 29.49 -11.37
CA THR A 109 -18.61 29.74 -9.94
C THR A 109 -18.92 28.51 -9.10
N VAL A 110 -18.27 28.43 -7.93
CA VAL A 110 -18.46 27.43 -6.90
C VAL A 110 -18.78 28.12 -5.59
N ARG A 111 -19.67 27.52 -4.81
CA ARG A 111 -20.01 28.03 -3.47
C ARG A 111 -19.91 26.92 -2.43
N SER A 112 -19.62 27.34 -1.21
CA SER A 112 -19.73 26.43 -0.07
C SER A 112 -21.21 26.13 0.18
N SER A 113 -21.55 24.86 0.31
CA SER A 113 -22.91 24.39 0.55
C SER A 113 -23.14 24.10 2.03
N ASN A 114 -24.29 24.53 2.56
CA ASN A 114 -24.73 24.10 3.89
C ASN A 114 -25.14 22.62 3.93
N LYS A 115 -25.41 22.02 2.78
CA LYS A 115 -25.72 20.59 2.64
C LYS A 115 -24.46 19.88 2.16
N ARG A 116 -23.79 19.20 3.08
CA ARG A 116 -22.64 18.33 2.78
C ARG A 116 -23.13 17.03 2.16
N GLU A 117 -22.45 16.56 1.12
CA GLU A 117 -22.76 15.27 0.47
C GLU A 117 -21.59 14.30 0.69
N TYR A 118 -21.80 13.35 1.60
CA TYR A 118 -20.85 12.27 1.91
C TYR A 118 -21.60 10.94 1.85
N GLY A 119 -21.05 9.97 1.10
CA GLY A 119 -21.60 8.63 1.00
C GLY A 119 -22.24 8.31 -0.35
N PRO A 120 -23.09 7.26 -0.41
CA PRO A 120 -23.70 6.82 -1.65
C PRO A 120 -24.76 7.79 -2.15
N ALA A 121 -24.74 8.06 -3.46
CA ALA A 121 -25.75 8.86 -4.17
C ALA A 121 -26.12 8.19 -5.49
N ALA A 122 -27.32 8.45 -5.99
CA ALA A 122 -27.71 7.98 -7.31
C ALA A 122 -27.19 8.94 -8.39
N LEU A 123 -26.57 8.38 -9.42
CA LEU A 123 -26.16 9.06 -10.65
C LEU A 123 -27.22 8.79 -11.74
N VAL A 124 -27.73 9.83 -12.34
CA VAL A 124 -28.70 9.75 -13.44
C VAL A 124 -28.12 10.50 -14.63
N PRO A 125 -27.55 9.82 -15.64
CA PRO A 125 -27.08 10.42 -16.88
C PRO A 125 -28.23 11.05 -17.65
N GLU A 126 -28.01 12.22 -18.27
CA GLU A 126 -28.97 12.85 -19.19
C GLU A 126 -29.16 11.98 -20.45
N LYS A 127 -28.08 11.30 -20.87
CA LYS A 127 -28.05 10.33 -21.96
C LYS A 127 -27.01 9.25 -21.69
N LEU A 128 -27.30 8.02 -22.16
CA LEU A 128 -26.36 6.89 -22.11
C LEU A 128 -25.42 6.91 -23.32
N GLU A 129 -24.64 7.99 -23.45
CA GLU A 129 -23.68 8.20 -24.53
C GLU A 129 -22.37 8.83 -23.97
N GLY A 130 -21.31 8.82 -24.76
CA GLY A 130 -20.04 9.44 -24.37
C GLY A 130 -19.49 8.85 -23.07
N LEU A 131 -19.30 9.71 -22.04
CA LEU A 131 -18.79 9.28 -20.74
C LEU A 131 -19.66 8.20 -20.06
N TYR A 132 -20.95 8.16 -20.39
CA TYR A 132 -21.94 7.24 -19.80
C TYR A 132 -22.42 6.15 -20.76
N ALA A 133 -21.69 5.89 -21.85
CA ALA A 133 -21.99 4.79 -22.74
C ALA A 133 -21.87 3.45 -21.99
N ASP A 134 -22.71 2.48 -22.35
CA ASP A 134 -22.75 1.13 -21.78
C ASP A 134 -23.05 1.07 -20.26
N MET A 135 -23.62 2.14 -19.68
CA MET A 135 -24.02 2.19 -18.28
C MET A 135 -25.50 1.95 -18.07
N SER A 136 -25.87 1.66 -16.83
CA SER A 136 -27.26 1.62 -16.38
C SER A 136 -27.89 3.02 -16.37
N PRO A 137 -29.21 3.14 -16.59
CA PRO A 137 -29.90 4.46 -16.51
C PRO A 137 -29.80 5.16 -15.16
N SER A 138 -29.49 4.41 -14.11
CA SER A 138 -29.17 4.92 -12.78
C SER A 138 -28.14 4.01 -12.13
N SER A 139 -27.10 4.60 -11.52
CA SER A 139 -26.02 3.86 -10.87
C SER A 139 -25.67 4.51 -9.54
N GLN A 140 -25.16 3.72 -8.59
CA GLN A 140 -24.65 4.26 -7.34
C GLN A 140 -23.23 4.81 -7.54
N VAL A 141 -23.00 6.02 -7.04
CA VAL A 141 -21.69 6.67 -6.98
C VAL A 141 -21.38 7.15 -5.56
N TRP A 142 -20.13 7.43 -5.27
CA TRP A 142 -19.68 7.90 -3.97
C TRP A 142 -19.37 9.39 -4.01
N MET A 143 -20.08 10.16 -3.18
CA MET A 143 -19.87 11.59 -2.97
C MET A 143 -18.98 11.84 -1.77
N SER A 144 -18.14 12.87 -1.85
CA SER A 144 -17.26 13.29 -0.73
C SER A 144 -16.91 14.77 -0.88
N HIS A 145 -17.91 15.66 -0.74
CA HIS A 145 -17.69 17.10 -0.93
C HIS A 145 -18.63 17.96 -0.07
N SER A 146 -18.20 19.20 0.20
CA SER A 146 -18.98 20.23 0.87
C SER A 146 -19.31 21.40 -0.06
N ASP A 147 -18.54 21.59 -1.14
CA ASP A 147 -18.75 22.66 -2.10
C ASP A 147 -19.54 22.16 -3.31
N THR A 148 -20.31 23.05 -3.91
CA THR A 148 -21.13 22.73 -5.07
C THR A 148 -20.97 23.82 -6.14
N VAL A 149 -21.13 23.43 -7.41
CA VAL A 149 -21.19 24.38 -8.52
C VAL A 149 -22.42 25.26 -8.36
N ASP A 150 -22.23 26.57 -8.40
CA ASP A 150 -23.29 27.58 -8.27
C ASP A 150 -23.76 28.06 -9.64
N HIS A 151 -22.82 28.53 -10.47
CA HIS A 151 -23.07 28.87 -11.86
C HIS A 151 -22.18 28.10 -12.80
N LEU A 152 -22.79 27.60 -13.89
CA LEU A 152 -22.07 26.93 -14.97
C LEU A 152 -21.47 27.99 -15.91
N ALA A 153 -20.31 27.68 -16.47
CA ALA A 153 -19.75 28.46 -17.57
C ALA A 153 -20.65 28.40 -18.82
N ASP A 154 -20.66 29.46 -19.65
CA ASP A 154 -21.55 29.59 -20.81
C ASP A 154 -21.42 28.43 -21.83
N ASN A 155 -20.22 27.85 -21.96
CA ASN A 155 -19.91 26.73 -22.86
C ASN A 155 -19.99 25.35 -22.19
N CYS A 156 -20.59 25.28 -21.00
CA CYS A 156 -20.72 24.07 -20.21
C CYS A 156 -22.10 23.42 -20.38
N ARG A 157 -22.16 22.12 -20.55
CA ARG A 157 -23.40 21.34 -20.50
C ARG A 157 -23.40 20.36 -19.34
N VAL A 158 -24.54 20.19 -18.70
CA VAL A 158 -24.77 19.13 -17.73
C VAL A 158 -24.95 17.82 -18.48
N ILE A 159 -24.25 16.76 -18.08
CA ILE A 159 -24.34 15.44 -18.68
C ILE A 159 -24.86 14.37 -17.71
N ALA A 160 -24.86 14.66 -16.39
CA ALA A 160 -25.56 13.83 -15.40
C ALA A 160 -25.95 14.63 -14.16
N ARG A 161 -27.00 14.15 -13.45
CA ARG A 161 -27.52 14.71 -12.21
C ARG A 161 -27.59 13.63 -11.12
N ASN A 162 -27.70 14.07 -9.86
CA ASN A 162 -28.09 13.17 -8.79
C ASN A 162 -29.64 13.04 -8.72
N SER A 163 -30.14 12.22 -7.79
CA SER A 163 -31.60 12.04 -7.57
C SER A 163 -32.35 13.32 -7.21
N ASP A 164 -31.67 14.31 -6.63
CA ASP A 164 -32.24 15.60 -6.25
C ASP A 164 -32.24 16.60 -7.44
N GLY A 165 -31.79 16.17 -8.62
CA GLY A 165 -31.69 17.01 -9.82
C GLY A 165 -30.47 17.95 -9.85
N VAL A 166 -29.53 17.81 -8.90
CA VAL A 166 -28.32 18.63 -8.84
C VAL A 166 -27.32 18.16 -9.91
N PRO A 167 -26.72 19.07 -10.70
CA PRO A 167 -25.66 18.71 -11.63
C PRO A 167 -24.46 18.09 -10.92
N VAL A 168 -24.08 16.86 -11.32
CA VAL A 168 -22.94 16.12 -10.76
C VAL A 168 -21.94 15.70 -11.83
N SER A 169 -22.24 16.01 -13.09
CA SER A 169 -21.29 15.82 -14.18
C SER A 169 -21.50 16.87 -15.27
N LEU A 170 -20.38 17.38 -15.72
CA LEU A 170 -20.27 18.52 -16.63
C LEU A 170 -19.38 18.18 -17.82
N GLN A 171 -19.62 18.84 -18.95
CA GLN A 171 -18.77 18.75 -20.13
C GLN A 171 -18.57 20.12 -20.75
N TRP A 172 -17.33 20.45 -21.09
CA TRP A 172 -16.91 21.63 -21.84
C TRP A 172 -16.30 21.21 -23.17
N GLY A 173 -16.87 21.63 -24.27
CA GLY A 173 -16.45 21.18 -25.60
C GLY A 173 -16.58 19.67 -25.76
N GLU A 174 -15.62 19.06 -26.48
CA GLU A 174 -15.69 17.64 -26.83
C GLU A 174 -14.86 16.71 -25.94
N GLN A 175 -13.82 17.26 -25.27
CA GLN A 175 -12.81 16.44 -24.60
C GLN A 175 -12.55 16.81 -23.14
N MET A 176 -13.27 17.80 -22.58
CA MET A 176 -13.10 18.20 -21.20
C MET A 176 -14.35 17.84 -20.40
N PHE A 177 -14.16 17.07 -19.33
CA PHE A 177 -15.23 16.52 -18.49
C PHE A 177 -14.97 16.83 -17.03
N GLY A 178 -16.05 16.95 -16.25
CA GLY A 178 -15.99 17.05 -14.80
C GLY A 178 -17.03 16.13 -14.16
N ILE A 179 -16.66 15.49 -13.08
CA ILE A 179 -17.53 14.66 -12.24
C ILE A 179 -17.34 15.02 -10.77
N GLN A 180 -18.44 15.19 -10.04
CA GLN A 180 -18.40 15.58 -8.63
C GLN A 180 -18.13 14.40 -7.69
N PHE A 181 -18.42 13.21 -8.14
CA PHE A 181 -18.23 11.95 -7.41
C PHE A 181 -16.87 11.30 -7.73
N HIS A 182 -16.54 10.28 -6.95
CA HIS A 182 -15.30 9.53 -7.06
C HIS A 182 -15.51 8.21 -7.81
N PRO A 183 -15.15 8.10 -9.11
CA PRO A 183 -15.31 6.89 -9.91
C PRO A 183 -14.31 5.80 -9.51
N GLU A 184 -13.22 6.18 -8.86
CA GLU A 184 -12.11 5.31 -8.50
C GLU A 184 -12.39 4.41 -7.30
N VAL A 185 -13.36 4.76 -6.44
CA VAL A 185 -13.68 3.97 -5.24
C VAL A 185 -14.64 2.82 -5.55
N THR A 186 -14.57 1.74 -4.78
CA THR A 186 -15.40 0.53 -4.98
C THR A 186 -16.90 0.78 -4.79
N HIS A 187 -17.27 1.82 -4.06
CA HIS A 187 -18.66 2.22 -3.82
C HIS A 187 -19.30 2.92 -5.03
N SER A 188 -18.53 3.31 -6.03
CA SER A 188 -19.02 3.76 -7.34
C SER A 188 -19.09 2.56 -8.28
N HIS A 189 -20.28 1.95 -8.38
CA HIS A 189 -20.45 0.63 -8.99
C HIS A 189 -19.98 0.56 -10.45
N GLU A 190 -20.27 1.59 -11.25
CA GLU A 190 -19.85 1.66 -12.65
C GLU A 190 -18.71 2.65 -12.90
N GLY A 191 -17.97 3.02 -11.84
CA GLY A 191 -16.85 3.96 -11.92
C GLY A 191 -15.76 3.54 -12.91
N ARG A 192 -15.48 2.23 -13.00
CA ARG A 192 -14.54 1.66 -13.98
C ARG A 192 -15.00 1.90 -15.42
N THR A 193 -16.31 1.79 -15.70
CA THR A 193 -16.89 2.05 -17.03
C THR A 193 -16.74 3.53 -17.40
N ILE A 194 -17.00 4.44 -16.46
CA ILE A 194 -16.81 5.88 -16.66
C ILE A 194 -15.36 6.20 -17.02
N LEU A 195 -14.38 5.69 -16.25
CA LEU A 195 -12.96 5.90 -16.54
C LEU A 195 -12.56 5.29 -17.90
N LYS A 196 -13.04 4.08 -18.23
CA LYS A 196 -12.81 3.45 -19.53
C LYS A 196 -13.34 4.32 -20.67
N ASN A 197 -14.56 4.84 -20.53
CA ASN A 197 -15.18 5.69 -21.53
C ASN A 197 -14.42 7.02 -21.69
N PHE A 198 -13.98 7.64 -20.58
CA PHE A 198 -13.12 8.82 -20.65
C PHE A 198 -11.82 8.54 -21.41
N LEU A 199 -11.14 7.43 -21.12
CA LEU A 199 -9.89 7.08 -21.78
C LEU A 199 -10.07 6.77 -23.28
N SER A 200 -11.28 6.45 -23.72
CA SER A 200 -11.57 6.24 -25.14
C SER A 200 -11.51 7.52 -25.99
N TYR A 201 -11.55 8.69 -25.38
CA TYR A 201 -11.33 9.97 -26.07
C TYR A 201 -9.86 10.22 -26.38
N ALA A 202 -8.95 9.56 -25.67
CA ALA A 202 -7.52 9.70 -25.91
C ALA A 202 -7.06 8.85 -27.10
N ARG A 203 -6.01 9.31 -27.78
CA ARG A 203 -5.38 8.57 -28.88
C ARG A 203 -4.06 8.00 -28.41
N ASP A 204 -3.76 6.77 -28.84
CA ASP A 204 -2.43 6.14 -28.66
C ASP A 204 -1.90 6.11 -27.23
N LEU A 205 -2.79 5.86 -26.23
CA LEU A 205 -2.36 5.74 -24.83
C LEU A 205 -1.35 4.61 -24.66
N ALA A 206 -0.26 4.90 -23.96
CA ALA A 206 0.72 3.92 -23.57
C ALA A 206 0.09 2.80 -22.75
N LYS A 207 0.41 1.56 -23.11
CA LYS A 207 -0.09 0.39 -22.37
C LYS A 207 0.72 0.17 -21.12
N PHE A 208 0.06 -0.25 -20.06
CA PHE A 208 0.72 -0.77 -18.88
C PHE A 208 0.91 -2.28 -19.08
N ASP A 209 2.17 -2.70 -19.25
CA ASP A 209 2.59 -4.10 -19.32
C ASP A 209 3.69 -4.32 -18.28
N ILE A 210 3.49 -5.28 -17.38
CA ILE A 210 4.42 -5.52 -16.28
C ILE A 210 5.80 -6.01 -16.75
N GLY A 211 5.85 -6.70 -17.90
CA GLY A 211 7.11 -7.19 -18.48
C GLY A 211 7.95 -6.05 -19.07
N ASP A 212 7.31 -5.11 -19.75
CA ASP A 212 7.96 -3.88 -20.26
C ASP A 212 8.44 -3.02 -19.09
N PHE A 213 7.58 -2.83 -18.09
CA PHE A 213 7.91 -2.10 -16.88
C PHE A 213 9.09 -2.74 -16.11
N LYS A 214 9.13 -4.09 -16.03
CA LYS A 214 10.28 -4.81 -15.45
C LYS A 214 11.59 -4.48 -16.17
N ARG A 215 11.58 -4.44 -17.51
CA ARG A 215 12.80 -4.10 -18.28
C ARG A 215 13.28 -2.68 -17.98
N GLU A 216 12.36 -1.72 -17.94
CA GLU A 216 12.68 -0.33 -17.60
C GLU A 216 13.24 -0.22 -16.17
N LEU A 217 12.66 -0.91 -15.19
CA LEU A 217 13.17 -0.95 -13.82
C LEU A 217 14.58 -1.52 -13.75
N ILE A 218 14.88 -2.60 -14.48
CA ILE A 218 16.22 -3.20 -14.52
C ILE A 218 17.23 -2.22 -15.11
N GLU A 219 16.90 -1.53 -16.17
CA GLU A 219 17.76 -0.52 -16.80
C GLU A 219 18.02 0.66 -15.85
N ASP A 220 16.98 1.16 -15.18
CA ASP A 220 17.10 2.24 -14.19
C ASP A 220 17.98 1.83 -13.00
N ILE A 221 17.77 0.63 -12.46
CA ILE A 221 18.59 0.10 -11.38
C ILE A 221 20.07 0.05 -11.82
N ARG A 222 20.36 -0.47 -13.01
CA ARG A 222 21.72 -0.53 -13.54
C ARG A 222 22.35 0.85 -13.68
N ALA A 223 21.60 1.81 -14.20
CA ALA A 223 22.08 3.18 -14.40
C ALA A 223 22.38 3.88 -13.06
N LYS A 224 21.51 3.71 -12.05
CA LYS A 224 21.67 4.34 -10.73
C LYS A 224 22.76 3.70 -9.89
N VAL A 225 22.87 2.38 -9.93
CA VAL A 225 23.80 1.61 -9.09
C VAL A 225 25.22 1.62 -9.67
N GLY A 226 25.36 1.40 -11.00
CA GLY A 226 26.66 1.22 -11.63
C GLY A 226 27.44 0.07 -10.98
N ASP A 227 28.70 0.31 -10.64
CA ASP A 227 29.60 -0.67 -10.02
C ASP A 227 29.52 -0.71 -8.49
N LYS A 228 28.66 0.11 -7.86
CA LYS A 228 28.56 0.20 -6.40
C LYS A 228 27.90 -1.04 -5.79
N GLN A 229 28.22 -1.31 -4.53
CA GLN A 229 27.53 -2.32 -3.75
C GLN A 229 26.22 -1.77 -3.20
N VAL A 230 25.11 -2.49 -3.44
CA VAL A 230 23.79 -2.20 -2.89
C VAL A 230 23.49 -3.15 -1.74
N VAL A 231 23.07 -2.62 -0.60
CA VAL A 231 22.57 -3.42 0.51
C VAL A 231 21.04 -3.44 0.48
N CYS A 232 20.46 -4.62 0.65
CA CYS A 232 19.02 -4.83 0.70
C CYS A 232 18.64 -5.60 1.97
N GLY A 233 17.77 -5.03 2.80
CA GLY A 233 17.17 -5.72 3.93
C GLY A 233 16.06 -6.66 3.45
N VAL A 234 16.14 -7.93 3.83
CA VAL A 234 15.15 -8.94 3.48
C VAL A 234 14.39 -9.37 4.73
N SER A 235 13.07 -9.25 4.71
CA SER A 235 12.20 -9.66 5.82
C SER A 235 11.50 -11.02 5.59
N GLY A 236 11.69 -11.62 4.40
CA GLY A 236 10.89 -12.78 3.97
C GLY A 236 9.46 -12.42 3.54
N GLY A 237 9.09 -11.13 3.58
CA GLY A 237 7.84 -10.61 3.02
C GLY A 237 7.91 -10.48 1.50
N VAL A 238 6.75 -10.32 0.85
CA VAL A 238 6.63 -10.24 -0.62
C VAL A 238 7.51 -9.14 -1.20
N ASP A 239 7.42 -7.93 -0.67
CA ASP A 239 8.06 -6.74 -1.24
C ASP A 239 9.58 -6.82 -1.21
N SER A 240 10.15 -7.18 -0.05
CA SER A 240 11.59 -7.36 0.10
C SER A 240 12.13 -8.53 -0.73
N THR A 241 11.31 -9.57 -0.94
CA THR A 241 11.68 -10.71 -1.79
C THR A 241 11.69 -10.30 -3.26
N VAL A 242 10.64 -9.64 -3.73
CA VAL A 242 10.55 -9.13 -5.12
C VAL A 242 11.68 -8.15 -5.40
N LEU A 243 11.96 -7.23 -4.47
CA LEU A 243 13.08 -6.28 -4.60
C LEU A 243 14.43 -7.00 -4.73
N ALA A 244 14.72 -7.97 -3.85
CA ALA A 244 15.99 -8.68 -3.88
C ALA A 244 16.19 -9.49 -5.17
N VAL A 245 15.12 -10.14 -5.67
CA VAL A 245 15.16 -10.86 -6.95
C VAL A 245 15.32 -9.89 -8.12
N LEU A 246 14.65 -8.74 -8.11
CA LEU A 246 14.77 -7.70 -9.13
C LEU A 246 16.21 -7.16 -9.20
N LEU A 247 16.84 -6.88 -8.06
CA LEU A 247 18.24 -6.43 -7.99
C LEU A 247 19.18 -7.52 -8.52
N HIS A 248 18.90 -8.79 -8.22
CA HIS A 248 19.67 -9.91 -8.75
C HIS A 248 19.53 -10.05 -10.27
N GLU A 249 18.30 -9.96 -10.82
CA GLU A 249 18.08 -9.94 -12.29
C GLU A 249 18.72 -8.73 -12.97
N ALA A 250 18.78 -7.59 -12.28
CA ALA A 250 19.52 -6.43 -12.78
C ALA A 250 21.03 -6.68 -12.86
N GLY A 251 21.56 -7.73 -12.22
CA GLY A 251 22.98 -8.09 -12.25
C GLY A 251 23.88 -7.12 -11.48
N VAL A 252 23.31 -6.33 -10.56
CA VAL A 252 24.08 -5.42 -9.71
C VAL A 252 24.71 -6.15 -8.53
N ASN A 253 25.77 -5.59 -7.94
CA ASN A 253 26.42 -6.15 -6.76
C ASN A 253 25.53 -5.97 -5.52
N VAL A 254 24.61 -6.91 -5.28
CA VAL A 254 23.67 -6.84 -4.16
C VAL A 254 24.10 -7.71 -3.00
N ARG A 255 24.03 -7.17 -1.78
CA ARG A 255 24.19 -7.86 -0.51
C ARG A 255 22.87 -7.87 0.24
N CYS A 256 22.20 -9.01 0.29
CA CYS A 256 20.92 -9.20 0.97
C CYS A 256 21.13 -9.66 2.41
N ILE A 257 20.55 -8.95 3.38
CA ILE A 257 20.69 -9.24 4.81
C ILE A 257 19.31 -9.57 5.38
N PHE A 258 19.21 -10.74 6.00
CA PHE A 258 18.04 -11.23 6.73
C PHE A 258 18.36 -11.28 8.22
N VAL A 259 17.54 -10.62 9.05
CA VAL A 259 17.69 -10.62 10.50
C VAL A 259 16.68 -11.58 11.13
N ASP A 260 17.18 -12.65 11.75
CA ASP A 260 16.36 -13.49 12.61
C ASP A 260 16.31 -12.89 14.03
N ASN A 261 15.16 -12.35 14.37
CA ASN A 261 14.90 -11.73 15.67
C ASN A 261 14.38 -12.74 16.72
N GLY A 262 14.27 -14.02 16.39
CA GLY A 262 13.73 -15.06 17.27
C GLY A 262 12.21 -14.99 17.50
N LEU A 263 11.51 -14.05 16.83
CA LEU A 263 10.06 -13.83 16.94
C LEU A 263 9.32 -14.19 15.65
N LEU A 264 10.00 -14.88 14.76
CA LEU A 264 9.47 -15.38 13.50
C LEU A 264 8.58 -16.60 13.72
N ARG A 265 7.82 -17.00 12.69
CA ARG A 265 7.11 -18.28 12.67
C ARG A 265 8.08 -19.45 12.78
N LYS A 266 7.59 -20.61 13.17
CA LYS A 266 8.41 -21.82 13.26
C LYS A 266 9.08 -22.13 11.92
N ASP A 267 10.39 -22.36 11.95
CA ASP A 267 11.26 -22.66 10.80
C ASP A 267 11.32 -21.59 9.70
N GLU A 268 10.72 -20.42 9.92
CA GLU A 268 10.61 -19.35 8.90
C GLU A 268 11.99 -18.89 8.39
N ALA A 269 12.98 -18.72 9.26
CA ALA A 269 14.32 -18.32 8.83
C ALA A 269 14.94 -19.34 7.85
N LYS A 270 14.74 -20.63 8.09
CA LYS A 270 15.21 -21.70 7.19
C LYS A 270 14.43 -21.70 5.87
N GLU A 271 13.12 -21.50 5.93
CA GLU A 271 12.27 -21.44 4.74
C GLU A 271 12.65 -20.24 3.86
N VAL A 272 12.88 -19.07 4.45
CA VAL A 272 13.35 -17.88 3.74
C VAL A 272 14.68 -18.16 3.05
N GLN A 273 15.66 -18.71 3.76
CA GLN A 273 16.95 -19.04 3.19
C GLN A 273 16.82 -20.02 2.01
N ALA A 274 16.08 -21.12 2.19
CA ALA A 274 15.86 -22.10 1.12
C ALA A 274 15.11 -21.50 -0.09
N ASN A 275 14.19 -20.58 0.14
CA ASN A 275 13.48 -19.89 -0.94
C ASN A 275 14.44 -19.03 -1.76
N PHE A 276 15.29 -18.24 -1.10
CA PHE A 276 16.26 -17.38 -1.79
C PHE A 276 17.33 -18.20 -2.53
N GLU A 277 17.80 -19.30 -1.96
CA GLU A 277 18.72 -20.24 -2.63
C GLU A 277 18.11 -20.79 -3.92
N ARG A 278 16.81 -21.19 -3.90
CA ARG A 278 16.10 -21.66 -5.11
C ARG A 278 15.98 -20.58 -6.19
N MET A 279 15.89 -19.30 -5.82
CA MET A 279 15.85 -18.16 -6.73
C MET A 279 17.26 -17.70 -7.17
N GLY A 280 18.33 -18.37 -6.72
CA GLY A 280 19.72 -18.00 -7.05
C GLY A 280 20.25 -16.77 -6.30
N VAL A 281 19.49 -16.23 -5.35
CA VAL A 281 19.87 -15.04 -4.57
C VAL A 281 20.54 -15.46 -3.28
N LYS A 282 21.74 -14.98 -3.02
CA LYS A 282 22.45 -15.21 -1.75
C LYS A 282 21.96 -14.24 -0.70
N ILE A 283 21.60 -14.77 0.48
CA ILE A 283 21.27 -13.96 1.64
C ILE A 283 22.23 -14.26 2.80
N GLU A 284 22.55 -13.22 3.56
CA GLU A 284 23.29 -13.29 4.81
C GLU A 284 22.27 -13.30 5.96
N THR A 285 22.24 -14.38 6.73
CA THR A 285 21.34 -14.49 7.89
C THR A 285 22.08 -14.06 9.17
N VAL A 286 21.53 -13.11 9.88
CA VAL A 286 22.02 -12.60 11.15
C VAL A 286 21.12 -13.10 12.27
N ASP A 287 21.57 -14.07 13.06
CA ASP A 287 20.83 -14.52 14.25
C ASP A 287 21.03 -13.54 15.40
N ALA A 288 19.98 -12.79 15.70
CA ALA A 288 19.91 -11.84 16.82
C ALA A 288 18.88 -12.27 17.88
N SER A 289 18.37 -13.50 17.82
CA SER A 289 17.27 -14.00 18.65
C SER A 289 17.49 -13.78 20.15
N ALA A 290 18.70 -14.05 20.64
CA ALA A 290 19.05 -13.86 22.05
C ALA A 290 18.97 -12.37 22.46
N ARG A 291 19.48 -11.47 21.60
CA ARG A 291 19.49 -10.01 21.85
C ARG A 291 18.08 -9.43 21.91
N PHE A 292 17.16 -9.89 21.04
CA PHE A 292 15.76 -9.46 21.05
C PHE A 292 15.02 -9.98 22.28
N LEU A 293 15.17 -11.24 22.63
CA LEU A 293 14.51 -11.83 23.80
C LEU A 293 14.97 -11.18 25.10
N GLU A 294 16.26 -10.86 25.22
CA GLU A 294 16.83 -10.14 26.36
C GLU A 294 16.25 -8.72 26.47
N ALA A 295 16.20 -7.99 25.36
CA ALA A 295 15.66 -6.62 25.34
C ALA A 295 14.15 -6.54 25.64
N LEU A 296 13.40 -7.62 25.39
CA LEU A 296 11.97 -7.72 25.65
C LEU A 296 11.63 -8.33 27.02
N ALA A 297 12.62 -8.76 27.80
CA ALA A 297 12.40 -9.41 29.07
C ALA A 297 11.60 -8.52 30.04
N GLY A 298 10.45 -9.00 30.50
CA GLY A 298 9.55 -8.29 31.43
C GLY A 298 8.72 -7.15 30.81
N GLU A 299 8.86 -6.86 29.50
CA GLU A 299 8.02 -5.83 28.87
C GLU A 299 6.67 -6.43 28.47
N THR A 300 5.59 -5.75 28.90
CA THR A 300 4.21 -6.19 28.68
C THR A 300 3.41 -5.19 27.85
N ALA A 301 3.87 -3.94 27.70
CA ALA A 301 3.14 -2.89 27.01
C ALA A 301 3.34 -3.01 25.49
N PRO A 302 2.26 -3.15 24.67
CA PRO A 302 2.35 -3.39 23.23
C PRO A 302 3.20 -2.36 22.48
N GLU A 303 2.98 -1.07 22.73
CA GLU A 303 3.71 0.00 22.07
C GLU A 303 5.21 0.02 22.43
N LYS A 304 5.55 -0.39 23.66
CA LYS A 304 6.95 -0.52 24.05
C LYS A 304 7.61 -1.71 23.38
N LYS A 305 6.92 -2.87 23.30
CA LYS A 305 7.41 -4.03 22.54
C LYS A 305 7.72 -3.62 21.10
N ARG A 306 6.76 -2.98 20.40
CA ARG A 306 6.94 -2.49 19.02
C ARG A 306 8.16 -1.58 18.89
N ARG A 307 8.32 -0.64 19.80
CA ARG A 307 9.45 0.29 19.80
C ARG A 307 10.78 -0.40 20.03
N ILE A 308 10.88 -1.31 21.02
CA ILE A 308 12.10 -2.05 21.30
C ILE A 308 12.51 -2.87 20.08
N ILE A 309 11.55 -3.61 19.48
CA ILE A 309 11.81 -4.46 18.32
C ILE A 309 12.24 -3.62 17.11
N GLY A 310 11.51 -2.55 16.80
CA GLY A 310 11.83 -1.69 15.66
C GLY A 310 13.22 -1.07 15.76
N ASN A 311 13.57 -0.56 16.96
CA ASN A 311 14.86 0.06 17.20
C ASN A 311 16.01 -0.96 17.11
N LEU A 312 15.84 -2.08 17.78
CA LEU A 312 16.87 -3.11 17.81
C LEU A 312 17.07 -3.74 16.44
N PHE A 313 16.00 -3.87 15.64
CA PHE A 313 16.10 -4.34 14.25
C PHE A 313 17.00 -3.43 13.41
N ILE A 314 16.79 -2.12 13.49
CA ILE A 314 17.62 -1.14 12.80
C ILE A 314 19.08 -1.24 13.28
N ASP A 315 19.30 -1.42 14.60
CA ASP A 315 20.63 -1.56 15.18
C ASP A 315 21.35 -2.78 14.62
N VAL A 316 20.72 -3.95 14.69
CA VAL A 316 21.28 -5.22 14.21
C VAL A 316 21.55 -5.17 12.71
N PHE A 317 20.62 -4.60 11.96
CA PHE A 317 20.80 -4.44 10.51
C PHE A 317 22.03 -3.60 10.17
N TRP A 318 22.16 -2.42 10.77
CA TRP A 318 23.31 -1.55 10.52
C TRP A 318 24.62 -2.06 11.08
N ASP A 319 24.59 -2.82 12.19
CA ASP A 319 25.78 -3.52 12.71
C ASP A 319 26.28 -4.54 11.67
N ALA A 320 25.36 -5.28 11.02
CA ALA A 320 25.69 -6.25 9.96
C ALA A 320 26.13 -5.55 8.67
N VAL A 321 25.49 -4.46 8.28
CA VAL A 321 25.81 -3.71 7.05
C VAL A 321 27.21 -3.11 7.12
N GLY A 322 27.56 -2.50 8.25
CA GLY A 322 28.80 -1.72 8.37
C GLY A 322 28.75 -0.44 7.50
N VAL A 323 29.58 -0.38 6.47
CA VAL A 323 29.59 0.73 5.49
C VAL A 323 28.83 0.27 4.25
N ALA A 324 27.77 1.00 3.88
CA ALA A 324 27.02 0.79 2.65
C ALA A 324 27.31 1.89 1.65
N GLU A 325 27.56 1.54 0.39
CA GLU A 325 27.67 2.49 -0.70
C GLU A 325 26.27 2.94 -1.15
N MET A 326 25.34 1.99 -1.25
CA MET A 326 23.94 2.24 -1.58
C MET A 326 23.00 1.34 -0.77
N LEU A 327 21.77 1.80 -0.56
CA LEU A 327 20.69 1.07 0.10
C LEU A 327 19.51 0.91 -0.85
N ALA A 328 18.95 -0.29 -0.93
CA ALA A 328 17.68 -0.54 -1.61
C ALA A 328 16.56 -0.75 -0.60
N GLN A 329 15.45 -0.06 -0.80
CA GLN A 329 14.25 -0.16 0.05
C GLN A 329 13.06 -0.66 -0.77
N GLY A 330 12.27 -1.55 -0.16
CA GLY A 330 11.05 -2.10 -0.75
C GLY A 330 9.83 -1.22 -0.50
N THR A 331 10.01 0.09 -0.50
CA THR A 331 8.93 1.08 -0.39
C THR A 331 7.96 0.90 -1.53
N LEU A 332 6.66 0.85 -1.23
CA LEU A 332 5.60 0.79 -2.22
C LEU A 332 4.94 2.16 -2.40
N TYR A 333 4.17 2.30 -3.47
CA TYR A 333 3.49 3.54 -3.77
C TYR A 333 2.60 4.09 -2.65
N PRO A 334 1.78 3.29 -1.94
CA PRO A 334 1.04 3.77 -0.76
C PRO A 334 1.93 4.31 0.36
N ASP A 335 3.11 3.70 0.58
CA ASP A 335 4.05 4.12 1.64
C ASP A 335 4.65 5.50 1.36
N VAL A 336 4.95 5.80 0.08
CA VAL A 336 5.48 7.10 -0.36
C VAL A 336 4.52 8.22 0.03
N ILE A 337 3.23 8.02 -0.18
CA ILE A 337 2.22 9.07 0.07
C ILE A 337 1.89 9.20 1.55
N GLU A 338 1.84 8.11 2.30
CA GLU A 338 1.71 8.18 3.75
C GLU A 338 2.88 8.98 4.35
N SER A 339 4.09 8.77 3.86
CA SER A 339 5.28 9.51 4.27
C SER A 339 5.20 11.00 3.92
N ALA A 340 4.70 11.35 2.74
CA ALA A 340 4.53 12.74 2.29
C ALA A 340 3.45 13.47 3.11
N SER A 341 2.32 12.82 3.43
CA SER A 341 1.26 13.38 4.27
C SER A 341 1.72 13.58 5.72
N ASN A 342 2.49 12.64 6.27
CA ASN A 342 3.07 12.74 7.62
C ASN A 342 4.17 13.80 7.73
N ALA A 343 4.89 14.10 6.66
CA ALA A 343 5.87 15.20 6.64
C ALA A 343 5.22 16.58 6.79
N LYS A 344 4.00 16.77 6.30
CA LYS A 344 3.19 18.00 6.47
C LYS A 344 2.58 18.14 7.87
N SER A 345 2.44 17.04 8.64
CA SER A 345 1.85 17.02 10.00
C SER A 345 2.89 17.05 11.14
N LYS A 346 4.13 17.47 10.90
CA LYS A 346 5.23 17.52 11.87
C LYS A 346 5.00 18.48 13.04
N ALA A 347 4.14 18.09 13.98
CA ALA A 347 4.09 18.74 15.30
C ALA A 347 4.29 17.81 16.50
N SER A 348 4.38 16.48 16.38
CA SER A 348 4.40 15.63 17.58
C SER A 348 4.95 14.22 17.42
N VAL A 349 6.05 13.95 16.71
CA VAL A 349 6.67 12.61 16.77
C VAL A 349 8.11 12.65 17.27
N ILE A 350 8.22 12.47 18.56
CA ILE A 350 9.16 11.67 19.38
C ILE A 350 10.65 11.74 19.00
N LYS A 351 11.35 12.53 19.79
CA LYS A 351 12.81 12.66 19.94
C LYS A 351 13.51 11.40 20.49
N THR A 352 13.54 10.25 19.84
CA THR A 352 14.30 9.14 20.43
C THR A 352 15.21 8.32 19.52
N HIS A 353 15.27 8.53 18.21
CA HIS A 353 16.21 7.79 17.34
C HIS A 353 16.77 8.62 16.18
N HIS A 354 17.27 9.83 16.48
CA HIS A 354 17.76 10.77 15.47
C HIS A 354 18.90 10.21 14.60
N ASN A 355 19.87 9.48 15.16
CA ASN A 355 21.11 9.14 14.43
C ASN A 355 20.97 8.10 13.31
N ARG A 356 19.88 7.29 13.25
CA ARG A 356 19.76 6.16 12.30
C ARG A 356 18.72 6.39 11.23
N VAL A 357 17.60 7.01 11.58
CA VAL A 357 16.69 7.60 10.58
C VAL A 357 17.43 8.73 9.86
N GLU A 358 18.22 9.52 10.56
CA GLU A 358 19.14 10.51 9.98
C GLU A 358 20.14 9.89 8.99
N ARG A 359 20.64 8.66 9.26
CA ARG A 359 21.55 7.98 8.32
C ARG A 359 20.86 7.67 6.99
N VAL A 360 19.63 7.14 7.02
CA VAL A 360 18.86 6.86 5.79
C VAL A 360 18.50 8.16 5.10
N LEU A 361 18.02 9.17 5.81
CA LEU A 361 17.71 10.49 5.26
C LEU A 361 18.95 11.12 4.58
N LYS A 362 20.10 11.06 5.26
CA LYS A 362 21.36 11.53 4.68
C LYS A 362 21.75 10.74 3.42
N MET A 363 21.56 9.42 3.43
CA MET A 363 21.80 8.61 2.22
C MET A 363 20.83 8.96 1.09
N GLN A 364 19.56 9.31 1.42
CA GLN A 364 18.60 9.81 0.42
C GLN A 364 19.05 11.16 -0.15
N GLU A 365 19.44 12.12 0.69
CA GLU A 365 19.98 13.41 0.26
C GLU A 365 21.25 13.26 -0.60
N GLU A 366 22.07 12.26 -0.33
CA GLU A 366 23.28 11.93 -1.09
C GLU A 366 22.99 11.09 -2.36
N GLY A 367 21.71 10.78 -2.67
CA GLY A 367 21.33 9.94 -3.81
C GLY A 367 21.81 8.49 -3.71
N LYS A 368 21.98 7.97 -2.48
CA LYS A 368 22.46 6.62 -2.19
C LYS A 368 21.35 5.63 -1.83
N VAL A 369 20.10 6.05 -1.91
CA VAL A 369 18.93 5.17 -1.70
C VAL A 369 18.22 4.96 -3.03
N ILE A 370 17.88 3.71 -3.33
CA ILE A 370 17.01 3.37 -4.46
C ILE A 370 15.76 2.69 -3.96
N GLU A 371 14.63 3.05 -4.56
CA GLU A 371 13.29 2.52 -4.22
C GLU A 371 12.57 2.05 -5.50
N PRO A 372 13.02 0.95 -6.12
CA PRO A 372 12.52 0.54 -7.43
C PRO A 372 11.02 0.22 -7.45
N LEU A 373 10.44 -0.16 -6.31
CA LEU A 373 9.03 -0.54 -6.19
C LEU A 373 8.11 0.64 -5.84
N ALA A 374 8.66 1.86 -5.64
CA ALA A 374 7.93 3.03 -5.15
C ALA A 374 6.75 3.48 -6.04
N PHE A 375 6.69 3.05 -7.28
CA PHE A 375 5.60 3.34 -8.21
C PHE A 375 4.57 2.21 -8.34
N LEU A 376 4.75 1.10 -7.62
CA LEU A 376 3.90 -0.08 -7.73
C LEU A 376 2.95 -0.23 -6.55
N PHE A 377 1.74 -0.71 -6.84
CA PHE A 377 0.82 -1.22 -5.83
C PHE A 377 1.16 -2.67 -5.47
N LYS A 378 0.62 -3.15 -4.34
CA LYS A 378 0.91 -4.49 -3.82
C LYS A 378 0.58 -5.63 -4.80
N ASP A 379 -0.49 -5.51 -5.55
CA ASP A 379 -0.90 -6.45 -6.59
C ASP A 379 0.04 -6.41 -7.81
N GLU A 380 0.48 -5.22 -8.23
CA GLU A 380 1.49 -5.06 -9.28
C GLU A 380 2.85 -5.64 -8.87
N VAL A 381 3.24 -5.49 -7.59
CA VAL A 381 4.45 -6.14 -7.05
C VAL A 381 4.36 -7.65 -7.11
N ARG A 382 3.17 -8.23 -6.81
CA ARG A 382 2.94 -9.68 -6.95
C ARG A 382 3.03 -10.13 -8.41
N GLU A 383 2.45 -9.36 -9.33
CA GLU A 383 2.51 -9.62 -10.77
C GLU A 383 3.95 -9.54 -11.29
N LEU A 384 4.70 -8.52 -10.87
CA LEU A 384 6.15 -8.40 -11.16
C LEU A 384 6.91 -9.61 -10.63
N GLY A 385 6.65 -10.02 -9.38
CA GLY A 385 7.26 -11.21 -8.78
C GLY A 385 6.92 -12.49 -9.55
N ALA A 386 5.69 -12.67 -10.00
CA ALA A 386 5.28 -13.80 -10.82
C ALA A 386 6.00 -13.81 -12.17
N SER A 387 6.19 -12.65 -12.80
CA SER A 387 6.96 -12.50 -14.05
C SER A 387 8.44 -12.86 -13.91
N MET A 388 8.97 -12.84 -12.68
CA MET A 388 10.33 -13.26 -12.32
C MET A 388 10.42 -14.71 -11.82
N GLY A 389 9.32 -15.48 -11.90
CA GLY A 389 9.28 -16.88 -11.49
C GLY A 389 9.22 -17.11 -9.98
N ILE A 390 8.92 -16.11 -9.19
CA ILE A 390 8.70 -16.27 -7.75
C ILE A 390 7.41 -17.08 -7.53
N SER A 391 7.48 -18.11 -6.67
CA SER A 391 6.35 -19.02 -6.48
C SER A 391 5.14 -18.34 -5.84
N HIS A 392 3.94 -18.86 -6.15
CA HIS A 392 2.67 -18.39 -5.59
C HIS A 392 2.69 -18.37 -4.05
N ASP A 393 3.23 -19.38 -3.40
CA ASP A 393 3.28 -19.48 -1.93
C ASP A 393 4.06 -18.33 -1.27
N ILE A 394 5.06 -17.76 -1.96
CA ILE A 394 5.80 -16.60 -1.51
C ILE A 394 4.99 -15.31 -1.77
N LEU A 395 4.45 -15.16 -2.99
CA LEU A 395 3.75 -13.95 -3.42
C LEU A 395 2.40 -13.75 -2.73
N TRP A 396 1.70 -14.85 -2.40
CA TRP A 396 0.37 -14.82 -1.75
C TRP A 396 0.44 -15.18 -0.27
N ARG A 397 1.63 -15.10 0.30
CA ARG A 397 1.81 -15.27 1.74
C ARG A 397 0.97 -14.25 2.50
N HIS A 398 0.31 -14.72 3.58
CA HIS A 398 -0.42 -13.85 4.49
C HIS A 398 0.48 -12.74 5.06
N PRO A 399 -0.01 -11.52 5.23
CA PRO A 399 0.73 -10.48 5.95
C PRO A 399 1.17 -10.99 7.32
N PHE A 400 2.41 -10.69 7.68
CA PHE A 400 2.95 -10.98 9.00
C PHE A 400 3.50 -9.69 9.60
N PRO A 401 3.14 -9.37 10.84
CA PRO A 401 3.52 -8.08 11.44
C PRO A 401 5.03 -7.95 11.63
N GLY A 402 5.55 -6.74 11.46
CA GLY A 402 7.00 -6.47 11.66
C GLY A 402 7.54 -6.88 13.04
N PRO A 403 6.80 -6.68 14.15
CA PRO A 403 7.22 -7.19 15.46
C PRO A 403 7.14 -8.72 15.63
N GLY A 404 6.69 -9.44 14.61
CA GLY A 404 6.58 -10.90 14.66
C GLY A 404 5.58 -11.41 15.69
N LEU A 405 5.86 -12.55 16.27
CA LEU A 405 5.02 -13.18 17.29
C LEU A 405 4.95 -12.39 18.60
N ALA A 406 5.80 -11.37 18.82
CA ALA A 406 5.79 -10.61 20.05
C ALA A 406 4.47 -9.92 20.35
N ILE A 407 3.75 -9.44 19.31
CA ILE A 407 2.43 -8.81 19.44
C ILE A 407 1.27 -9.81 19.40
N ARG A 408 1.59 -11.09 19.35
CA ARG A 408 0.65 -12.22 19.48
C ARG A 408 0.85 -13.00 20.78
N ILE A 409 1.82 -12.56 21.63
CA ILE A 409 2.00 -13.04 23.00
C ILE A 409 1.58 -11.91 23.93
N LEU A 410 0.37 -12.00 24.49
CA LEU A 410 -0.12 -10.99 25.42
C LEU A 410 0.63 -11.10 26.76
N GLY A 411 1.14 -9.96 27.22
CA GLY A 411 1.98 -9.92 28.42
C GLY A 411 3.47 -10.03 28.10
N ASP A 412 4.27 -10.53 29.04
CA ASP A 412 5.72 -10.68 28.90
C ASP A 412 6.11 -11.77 27.89
N ILE A 413 7.26 -11.60 27.26
CA ILE A 413 7.77 -12.51 26.22
C ILE A 413 8.87 -13.36 26.81
N THR A 414 8.75 -14.67 26.70
CA THR A 414 9.77 -15.64 27.05
C THR A 414 10.00 -16.63 25.89
N ARG A 415 11.18 -17.25 25.85
CA ARG A 415 11.50 -18.28 24.86
C ARG A 415 10.44 -19.39 24.83
N GLU A 416 10.04 -19.89 26.00
CA GLU A 416 8.99 -20.92 26.14
C GLU A 416 7.68 -20.49 25.47
N LYS A 417 7.22 -19.25 25.72
CA LYS A 417 5.98 -18.74 25.13
C LYS A 417 6.08 -18.58 23.62
N VAL A 418 7.23 -18.15 23.12
CA VAL A 418 7.47 -18.08 21.67
C VAL A 418 7.42 -19.47 21.05
N GLU A 419 8.09 -20.47 21.64
CA GLU A 419 8.08 -21.85 21.14
C GLU A 419 6.67 -22.47 21.15
N ILE A 420 5.88 -22.23 22.20
CA ILE A 420 4.48 -22.66 22.27
C ILE A 420 3.69 -22.05 21.11
N LEU A 421 3.77 -20.72 20.95
CA LEU A 421 3.01 -20.04 19.93
C LEU A 421 3.46 -20.41 18.51
N GLN A 422 4.75 -20.59 18.27
CA GLN A 422 5.29 -21.11 17.01
C GLN A 422 4.71 -22.47 16.64
N ASN A 423 4.60 -23.39 17.62
CA ASN A 423 4.03 -24.72 17.39
C ASN A 423 2.52 -24.63 17.09
N VAL A 424 1.78 -23.81 17.82
CA VAL A 424 0.34 -23.57 17.58
C VAL A 424 0.11 -22.97 16.21
N ASP A 425 0.82 -21.88 15.88
CA ASP A 425 0.68 -21.15 14.62
C ASP A 425 1.02 -22.06 13.42
N LYS A 426 2.04 -22.92 13.55
CA LYS A 426 2.40 -23.88 12.50
C LYS A 426 1.27 -24.86 12.23
N ILE A 427 0.71 -25.49 13.27
CA ILE A 427 -0.42 -26.43 13.13
C ILE A 427 -1.61 -25.71 12.47
N TYR A 428 -1.89 -24.48 12.91
CA TYR A 428 -2.97 -23.69 12.36
C TYR A 428 -2.80 -23.43 10.86
N ILE A 429 -1.67 -22.90 10.46
CA ILE A 429 -1.38 -22.59 9.05
C ILE A 429 -1.32 -23.84 8.18
N ASP A 430 -0.72 -24.93 8.67
CA ASP A 430 -0.62 -26.20 7.93
C ASP A 430 -2.03 -26.77 7.64
N ILE A 431 -2.92 -26.81 8.63
CA ILE A 431 -4.30 -27.29 8.43
C ILE A 431 -5.09 -26.38 7.49
N LEU A 432 -4.92 -25.06 7.56
CA LEU A 432 -5.55 -24.14 6.60
C LEU A 432 -5.09 -24.40 5.17
N ARG A 433 -3.80 -24.70 4.96
CA ARG A 433 -3.25 -25.07 3.64
C ARG A 433 -3.79 -26.40 3.16
N GLU A 434 -3.72 -27.45 4.00
CA GLU A 434 -4.21 -28.80 3.67
C GLU A 434 -5.71 -28.80 3.29
N THR A 435 -6.51 -27.95 3.92
CA THR A 435 -7.96 -27.86 3.70
C THR A 435 -8.35 -26.86 2.61
N GLY A 436 -7.40 -26.16 1.99
CA GLY A 436 -7.66 -25.16 0.94
C GLY A 436 -8.33 -23.88 1.45
N TRP A 437 -8.20 -23.58 2.75
CA TRP A 437 -8.72 -22.35 3.34
C TRP A 437 -7.69 -21.22 3.38
N TYR A 438 -6.39 -21.53 3.26
CA TYR A 438 -5.34 -20.52 3.33
C TYR A 438 -5.54 -19.37 2.33
N ASP A 439 -5.79 -19.69 1.06
CA ASP A 439 -5.96 -18.68 0.00
C ASP A 439 -7.28 -17.89 0.07
N LYS A 440 -8.24 -18.35 0.88
CA LYS A 440 -9.52 -17.65 1.14
C LYS A 440 -9.44 -16.65 2.28
N ILE A 441 -8.33 -16.64 3.00
CA ILE A 441 -8.09 -15.84 4.20
C ILE A 441 -7.03 -14.79 3.86
N TRP A 442 -7.32 -13.53 4.20
CA TRP A 442 -6.34 -12.45 4.01
C TRP A 442 -5.19 -12.55 5.02
N GLN A 443 -5.52 -12.81 6.30
CA GLN A 443 -4.53 -13.03 7.36
C GLN A 443 -5.07 -14.02 8.39
N ALA A 444 -4.23 -14.98 8.77
CA ALA A 444 -4.48 -15.90 9.89
C ALA A 444 -3.28 -15.91 10.84
N GLY A 445 -3.56 -16.14 12.12
CA GLY A 445 -2.55 -16.30 13.15
C GLY A 445 -3.12 -16.77 14.48
N ALA A 446 -2.25 -17.32 15.30
CA ALA A 446 -2.56 -17.71 16.66
C ALA A 446 -2.07 -16.65 17.66
N ILE A 447 -2.79 -16.48 18.76
CA ILE A 447 -2.49 -15.53 19.83
C ILE A 447 -2.38 -16.33 21.15
N LEU A 448 -1.30 -16.12 21.90
CA LEU A 448 -1.12 -16.70 23.22
C LEU A 448 -1.70 -15.76 24.29
N LEU A 449 -2.75 -16.21 24.95
CA LEU A 449 -3.45 -15.43 25.97
C LEU A 449 -2.75 -15.51 27.33
N PRO A 450 -2.76 -14.43 28.16
CA PRO A 450 -2.12 -14.39 29.46
C PRO A 450 -2.92 -15.08 30.56
N VAL A 451 -3.78 -16.02 30.18
CA VAL A 451 -4.67 -16.75 31.09
C VAL A 451 -4.36 -18.24 31.08
N GLN A 452 -4.46 -18.85 32.24
CA GLN A 452 -4.42 -20.29 32.39
C GLN A 452 -5.84 -20.80 32.69
N SER A 453 -6.19 -21.92 32.10
CA SER A 453 -7.49 -22.54 32.32
C SER A 453 -7.33 -23.93 32.94
N VAL A 454 -8.35 -24.32 33.71
CA VAL A 454 -8.43 -25.70 34.20
C VAL A 454 -8.72 -26.64 33.03
N GLY A 455 -7.94 -27.69 32.92
CA GLY A 455 -8.16 -28.80 32.00
C GLY A 455 -8.16 -30.12 32.75
N VAL A 456 -8.61 -31.16 32.10
CA VAL A 456 -8.50 -32.55 32.56
C VAL A 456 -7.79 -33.33 31.46
N MET A 457 -6.60 -33.85 31.76
CA MET A 457 -5.84 -34.71 30.86
C MET A 457 -5.60 -36.07 31.56
N GLY A 458 -6.23 -37.10 31.03
CA GLY A 458 -6.36 -38.36 31.78
C GLY A 458 -7.15 -38.17 33.05
N ASP A 459 -6.63 -38.61 34.19
CA ASP A 459 -7.32 -38.47 35.50
C ASP A 459 -6.80 -37.27 36.32
N GLU A 460 -5.94 -36.42 35.74
CA GLU A 460 -5.33 -35.30 36.46
C GLU A 460 -5.87 -33.95 35.97
N ARG A 461 -6.01 -33.01 36.93
CA ARG A 461 -6.31 -31.61 36.63
C ARG A 461 -5.04 -30.91 36.16
N THR A 462 -5.13 -30.21 35.04
CA THR A 462 -4.04 -29.37 34.50
C THR A 462 -4.42 -27.90 34.55
N TYR A 463 -3.39 -27.03 34.66
CA TYR A 463 -3.51 -25.59 34.52
C TYR A 463 -2.57 -25.17 33.40
N GLU A 464 -3.11 -24.97 32.23
CA GLU A 464 -2.33 -24.64 31.05
C GLU A 464 -2.93 -23.42 30.33
N ARG A 465 -2.21 -22.94 29.34
CA ARG A 465 -2.54 -21.71 28.64
C ARG A 465 -3.70 -21.89 27.66
N CYS A 466 -4.39 -20.79 27.41
CA CYS A 466 -5.39 -20.63 26.36
C CYS A 466 -4.77 -19.94 25.14
N VAL A 467 -5.10 -20.42 23.95
CA VAL A 467 -4.75 -19.77 22.69
C VAL A 467 -6.00 -19.33 21.93
N ALA A 468 -5.94 -18.16 21.29
CA ALA A 468 -6.97 -17.70 20.38
C ALA A 468 -6.47 -17.89 18.94
N LEU A 469 -7.35 -18.40 18.08
CA LEU A 469 -7.15 -18.44 16.64
C LEU A 469 -7.92 -17.28 16.01
N ARG A 470 -7.29 -16.56 15.10
CA ARG A 470 -7.90 -15.47 14.35
C ARG A 470 -7.66 -15.65 12.87
N ALA A 471 -8.71 -15.49 12.08
CA ALA A 471 -8.64 -15.40 10.63
C ALA A 471 -9.57 -14.29 10.15
N VAL A 472 -9.09 -13.43 9.25
CA VAL A 472 -9.86 -12.31 8.72
C VAL A 472 -9.80 -12.25 7.20
N THR A 473 -10.87 -11.74 6.61
CA THR A 473 -10.91 -11.25 5.23
C THR A 473 -10.78 -9.73 5.24
N SER A 474 -10.04 -9.19 4.30
CA SER A 474 -9.90 -7.76 4.09
C SER A 474 -9.47 -7.49 2.64
N THR A 475 -9.72 -6.28 2.13
CA THR A 475 -9.19 -5.81 0.85
C THR A 475 -7.98 -4.90 1.04
N ASP A 476 -7.98 -4.10 2.08
CA ASP A 476 -7.02 -3.00 2.28
C ASP A 476 -6.41 -2.95 3.70
N GLY A 477 -6.85 -3.84 4.60
CA GLY A 477 -6.45 -3.83 6.01
C GLY A 477 -7.12 -2.74 6.85
N MET A 478 -7.87 -1.80 6.27
CA MET A 478 -8.58 -0.74 7.00
C MET A 478 -9.85 -1.28 7.65
N THR A 479 -10.59 -2.11 6.93
CA THR A 479 -11.73 -2.87 7.43
C THR A 479 -11.46 -4.35 7.29
N ALA A 480 -11.95 -5.16 8.23
CA ALA A 480 -11.81 -6.61 8.16
C ALA A 480 -12.99 -7.30 8.83
N ASP A 481 -13.40 -8.42 8.28
CA ASP A 481 -14.37 -9.31 8.91
C ASP A 481 -13.73 -10.66 9.23
N TRP A 482 -14.26 -11.33 10.26
CA TRP A 482 -13.78 -12.64 10.64
C TRP A 482 -14.22 -13.71 9.63
N VAL A 483 -13.39 -14.73 9.46
CA VAL A 483 -13.67 -15.82 8.51
C VAL A 483 -14.52 -16.89 9.15
N HIS A 484 -15.58 -17.31 8.49
CA HIS A 484 -16.42 -18.44 8.90
C HIS A 484 -15.75 -19.77 8.54
N ILE A 485 -14.73 -20.16 9.30
CA ILE A 485 -14.09 -21.48 9.14
C ILE A 485 -15.09 -22.56 9.53
N PRO A 486 -15.26 -23.65 8.73
CA PRO A 486 -16.14 -24.77 9.06
C PRO A 486 -15.84 -25.37 10.43
N TYR A 487 -16.90 -25.74 11.16
CA TYR A 487 -16.76 -26.29 12.51
C TYR A 487 -15.90 -27.55 12.57
N GLU A 488 -15.90 -28.37 11.53
CA GLU A 488 -15.09 -29.58 11.41
C GLU A 488 -13.58 -29.23 11.41
N ILE A 489 -13.22 -28.15 10.71
CA ILE A 489 -11.83 -27.66 10.68
C ILE A 489 -11.46 -27.06 12.04
N LEU A 490 -12.35 -26.28 12.66
CA LEU A 490 -12.10 -25.73 14.00
C LEU A 490 -11.97 -26.84 15.04
N ALA A 491 -12.78 -27.90 14.96
CA ALA A 491 -12.69 -29.07 15.83
C ALA A 491 -11.33 -29.80 15.62
N ARG A 492 -10.91 -30.01 14.36
CA ARG A 492 -9.60 -30.59 14.04
C ARG A 492 -8.46 -29.73 14.59
N LEU A 493 -8.51 -28.42 14.39
CA LEU A 493 -7.51 -27.47 14.90
C LEU A 493 -7.40 -27.57 16.43
N SER A 494 -8.51 -27.52 17.14
CA SER A 494 -8.54 -27.63 18.60
C SER A 494 -7.91 -28.95 19.07
N ASN A 495 -8.30 -30.07 18.47
CA ASN A 495 -7.79 -31.40 18.83
C ASN A 495 -6.29 -31.52 18.56
N GLU A 496 -5.81 -31.10 17.37
CA GLU A 496 -4.41 -31.22 17.02
C GLU A 496 -3.51 -30.31 17.86
N ILE A 497 -3.96 -29.08 18.15
CA ILE A 497 -3.21 -28.13 18.97
C ILE A 497 -3.06 -28.68 20.39
N ILE A 498 -4.17 -29.09 21.05
CA ILE A 498 -4.16 -29.57 22.43
C ILE A 498 -3.33 -30.85 22.55
N ASN A 499 -3.40 -31.76 21.59
CA ASN A 499 -2.68 -33.03 21.65
C ASN A 499 -1.19 -32.91 21.33
N LYS A 500 -0.78 -31.93 20.47
CA LYS A 500 0.61 -31.83 19.98
C LYS A 500 1.41 -30.74 20.70
N VAL A 501 0.75 -29.73 21.29
CA VAL A 501 1.45 -28.60 21.92
C VAL A 501 1.30 -28.64 23.43
N ARG A 502 2.37 -29.02 24.12
CA ARG A 502 2.39 -29.00 25.60
C ARG A 502 2.23 -27.58 26.11
N GLY A 503 1.50 -27.41 27.20
CA GLY A 503 1.26 -26.12 27.83
C GLY A 503 0.04 -25.36 27.29
N VAL A 504 -0.77 -26.02 26.43
CA VAL A 504 -2.05 -25.49 25.90
C VAL A 504 -3.14 -26.53 26.12
N ASN A 505 -4.20 -26.14 26.84
CA ASN A 505 -5.36 -27.00 27.08
C ASN A 505 -6.68 -26.39 26.59
N ARG A 506 -6.64 -25.19 25.97
CA ARG A 506 -7.85 -24.52 25.47
C ARG A 506 -7.56 -23.72 24.20
N VAL A 507 -8.45 -23.90 23.23
CA VAL A 507 -8.46 -23.14 21.97
C VAL A 507 -9.77 -22.39 21.87
N VAL A 508 -9.71 -21.08 21.52
CA VAL A 508 -10.88 -20.23 21.23
C VAL A 508 -10.73 -19.62 19.85
N TYR A 509 -11.81 -19.21 19.24
CA TYR A 509 -11.81 -18.54 17.93
C TYR A 509 -12.35 -17.11 18.07
N ASP A 510 -11.60 -16.11 17.57
CA ASP A 510 -12.00 -14.71 17.62
C ASP A 510 -12.90 -14.35 16.44
N ILE A 511 -14.13 -13.94 16.76
CA ILE A 511 -15.21 -13.59 15.83
C ILE A 511 -15.46 -12.08 15.74
N SER A 512 -14.45 -11.26 16.05
CA SER A 512 -14.60 -9.80 16.07
C SER A 512 -14.21 -9.18 14.73
N SER A 513 -15.04 -8.27 14.22
CA SER A 513 -14.79 -7.50 13.00
C SER A 513 -13.99 -6.23 13.31
N LYS A 514 -13.29 -5.67 12.33
CA LYS A 514 -12.62 -4.37 12.40
C LYS A 514 -13.37 -3.35 11.52
N PRO A 515 -13.87 -2.24 12.08
CA PRO A 515 -13.97 -1.91 13.49
C PRO A 515 -15.03 -2.76 14.23
N PRO A 516 -15.10 -2.79 15.59
CA PRO A 516 -14.29 -2.01 16.53
C PRO A 516 -12.96 -2.66 16.92
N ALA A 517 -12.78 -3.98 16.68
CA ALA A 517 -11.51 -4.64 16.96
C ALA A 517 -10.41 -4.24 15.97
N THR A 518 -9.17 -4.64 16.24
CA THR A 518 -8.05 -4.57 15.32
C THR A 518 -7.79 -5.94 14.69
N ILE A 519 -6.95 -6.01 13.66
CA ILE A 519 -6.57 -7.30 13.06
C ILE A 519 -5.65 -8.06 14.02
N GLU A 520 -4.56 -7.43 14.46
CA GLU A 520 -3.70 -7.96 15.54
C GLU A 520 -4.27 -7.54 16.91
N TRP A 521 -3.98 -8.31 17.95
CA TRP A 521 -4.48 -8.06 19.30
C TRP A 521 -3.64 -7.04 20.10
N GLU A 522 -2.34 -6.92 19.79
CA GLU A 522 -1.42 -5.91 20.35
C GLU A 522 -0.80 -5.02 19.28
#